data_691f49f5e106b659583984f003d7b277
#
_entry.id   691f49f5e106b659583984f003d7b277
#
_cell.length_a   1.000
_cell.length_b   1.000
_cell.length_c   1.000
_cell.angle_alpha   90.00
_cell.angle_beta   90.00
_cell.angle_gamma   90.00
#
_symmetry.space_group_name_H-M   'P 1'
#
loop_
_entity.id
_entity.type
_entity.pdbx_description
1 polymer ?
#
loop_
_entity_poly.entity_id
_entity_poly.type
_entity_poly.pdbx_seq_one_letter_code
_entity_poly.pdbx_strand_id
1 'polypeptide(L)'
;MLASRLPDVITLGCRLNLAESETIRSLAGSRDMVVINGCGVTNEAVRQTRVAVRRARRDRPNAEIVVTGCASEMDRNAFAAMPEVDRIIPNAAKLLPATWGGFPNHQPPRRHARAFVGVQNGCDHACTFCAIPQGRGASRSEPIGAVVTRIAALVEDGTNEVVLTGVDLTSYAGGLGALVEAILIGVPGLPRLRLSSLDTIEIDGRLFDLVTGEPRVLPHLHLSLQAGDDLILKRMKRRHLRQDAVTMIERLKAKRDIAIGADLIAGFPTESEAAFANTLALLDDCDIVHAHVFPFSPRAGTPAARMPQLRPEIVKERAARLRAAAAARKTAWLKTLLGSTQQIVVEKPGDRGHAPNFAEVHLPSIHPELVEPPSFSSPSERKGIASTGSARMGDTSSAPTVGSVITTTITAATDDHLMGTIA
;
A
#
# COMPACT_ATOMS: atom_id res chain seq x y z
N MET A 1 -4.55 -2.41 -39.53
CA MET A 1 -5.26 -2.63 -38.25
C MET A 1 -4.37 -2.11 -37.12
N LEU A 2 -4.74 -1.00 -36.48
CA LEU A 2 -4.04 -0.50 -35.28
C LEU A 2 -4.27 -1.53 -34.17
N ALA A 3 -3.19 -2.14 -33.69
CA ALA A 3 -3.27 -3.03 -32.55
C ALA A 3 -3.98 -2.27 -31.39
N SER A 4 -5.09 -2.81 -30.89
CA SER A 4 -5.86 -2.19 -29.80
C SER A 4 -4.96 -2.11 -28.56
N ARG A 5 -4.43 -0.92 -28.28
CA ARG A 5 -3.63 -0.69 -27.08
C ARG A 5 -4.57 -0.67 -25.87
N LEU A 6 -4.24 -1.47 -24.87
CA LEU A 6 -4.91 -1.37 -23.57
C LEU A 6 -4.73 0.05 -22.98
N PRO A 7 -5.73 0.56 -22.24
CA PRO A 7 -5.63 1.87 -21.61
C PRO A 7 -4.47 1.89 -20.64
N ASP A 8 -3.69 2.96 -20.67
CA ASP A 8 -2.65 3.18 -19.67
C ASP A 8 -3.25 3.90 -18.47
N VAL A 9 -3.14 3.31 -17.27
CA VAL A 9 -3.65 3.91 -16.03
C VAL A 9 -2.49 4.25 -15.12
N ILE A 10 -2.24 5.55 -14.98
CA ILE A 10 -1.24 6.12 -14.08
C ILE A 10 -1.89 6.34 -12.72
N THR A 11 -1.40 5.62 -11.72
CA THR A 11 -1.92 5.70 -10.36
C THR A 11 -0.98 6.52 -9.48
N LEU A 12 -1.52 7.53 -8.81
CA LEU A 12 -0.81 8.34 -7.84
C LEU A 12 -1.55 8.28 -6.50
N GLY A 13 -0.80 8.10 -5.40
CA GLY A 13 -1.32 8.17 -4.03
C GLY A 13 -1.51 6.82 -3.35
N CYS A 14 -2.67 6.59 -2.73
CA CYS A 14 -2.87 5.51 -1.76
C CYS A 14 -3.23 4.15 -2.40
N ARG A 15 -3.23 3.10 -1.56
CA ARG A 15 -3.59 1.73 -1.95
C ARG A 15 -5.02 1.64 -2.50
N LEU A 16 -5.94 2.48 -2.02
CA LEU A 16 -7.30 2.55 -2.56
C LEU A 16 -7.30 3.08 -4.01
N ASN A 17 -6.51 4.12 -4.34
CA ASN A 17 -6.34 4.55 -5.73
C ASN A 17 -5.79 3.41 -6.61
N LEU A 18 -4.91 2.59 -6.05
CA LEU A 18 -4.36 1.43 -6.76
C LEU A 18 -5.45 0.41 -7.08
N ALA A 19 -6.25 0.01 -6.07
CA ALA A 19 -7.39 -0.90 -6.25
C ALA A 19 -8.40 -0.37 -7.28
N GLU A 20 -8.73 0.93 -7.20
CA GLU A 20 -9.62 1.60 -8.13
C GLU A 20 -9.05 1.61 -9.56
N SER A 21 -7.74 1.81 -9.71
CA SER A 21 -7.07 1.82 -11.01
C SER A 21 -7.08 0.44 -11.69
N GLU A 22 -7.00 -0.66 -10.93
CA GLU A 22 -7.17 -2.00 -11.49
C GLU A 22 -8.58 -2.19 -12.06
N THR A 23 -9.60 -1.74 -11.29
CA THR A 23 -10.99 -1.76 -11.76
C THR A 23 -11.19 -0.88 -13.00
N ILE A 24 -10.61 0.32 -13.04
CA ILE A 24 -10.67 1.23 -14.19
C ILE A 24 -10.06 0.58 -15.44
N ARG A 25 -8.91 -0.11 -15.32
CA ARG A 25 -8.29 -0.84 -16.43
C ARG A 25 -9.23 -1.89 -17.03
N SER A 26 -9.95 -2.62 -16.15
CA SER A 26 -10.93 -3.61 -16.56
C SER A 26 -12.13 -2.99 -17.28
N LEU A 27 -12.59 -1.81 -16.82
CA LEU A 27 -13.77 -1.14 -17.37
C LEU A 27 -13.50 -0.32 -18.64
N ALA A 28 -12.31 0.25 -18.78
CA ALA A 28 -11.98 1.17 -19.87
C ALA A 28 -11.80 0.49 -21.24
N GLY A 29 -11.67 -0.84 -21.26
CA GLY A 29 -11.54 -1.61 -22.49
C GLY A 29 -10.27 -1.30 -23.29
N SER A 30 -10.25 -1.64 -24.59
CA SER A 30 -9.10 -1.43 -25.50
C SER A 30 -9.24 -0.10 -26.25
N ARG A 31 -9.09 1.02 -25.53
CA ARG A 31 -9.12 2.37 -26.10
C ARG A 31 -7.75 3.01 -26.05
N ASP A 32 -7.43 3.87 -27.04
CA ASP A 32 -6.23 4.69 -26.99
C ASP A 32 -6.42 5.86 -26.00
N MET A 33 -6.30 5.57 -24.71
CA MET A 33 -6.44 6.54 -23.63
C MET A 33 -5.37 6.38 -22.56
N VAL A 34 -5.13 7.48 -21.84
CA VAL A 34 -4.35 7.51 -20.60
C VAL A 34 -5.24 8.02 -19.49
N VAL A 35 -5.46 7.22 -18.45
CA VAL A 35 -6.22 7.60 -17.27
C VAL A 35 -5.26 7.94 -16.14
N ILE A 36 -5.35 9.15 -15.58
CA ILE A 36 -4.57 9.59 -14.41
C ILE A 36 -5.50 9.58 -13.19
N ASN A 37 -5.32 8.58 -12.29
CA ASN A 37 -6.03 8.49 -11.02
C ASN A 37 -5.18 9.19 -9.94
N GLY A 38 -5.47 10.48 -9.68
CA GLY A 38 -4.63 11.41 -8.95
C GLY A 38 -4.94 11.48 -7.45
N CYS A 39 -3.90 11.72 -6.64
CA CYS A 39 -4.01 11.98 -5.22
C CYS A 39 -4.18 13.48 -4.93
N GLY A 40 -5.08 13.82 -3.98
CA GLY A 40 -5.35 15.19 -3.53
C GLY A 40 -5.00 15.48 -2.08
N VAL A 41 -4.38 14.54 -1.35
CA VAL A 41 -4.15 14.67 0.10
C VAL A 41 -3.16 15.79 0.44
N THR A 42 -2.12 15.98 -0.38
CA THR A 42 -1.14 17.06 -0.21
C THR A 42 -1.06 17.94 -1.45
N ASN A 43 -0.56 19.17 -1.31
CA ASN A 43 -0.30 20.06 -2.45
C ASN A 43 0.73 19.45 -3.41
N GLU A 44 1.73 18.73 -2.88
CA GLU A 44 2.72 18.02 -3.69
C GLU A 44 2.08 16.91 -4.52
N ALA A 45 1.15 16.14 -3.96
CA ALA A 45 0.43 15.10 -4.70
C ALA A 45 -0.40 15.68 -5.86
N VAL A 46 -1.05 16.83 -5.66
CA VAL A 46 -1.76 17.56 -6.73
C VAL A 46 -0.77 18.02 -7.80
N ARG A 47 0.38 18.59 -7.40
CA ARG A 47 1.44 19.00 -8.34
C ARG A 47 1.92 17.82 -9.19
N GLN A 48 2.20 16.67 -8.56
CA GLN A 48 2.62 15.45 -9.26
C GLN A 48 1.55 14.95 -10.23
N THR A 49 0.26 15.05 -9.86
CA THR A 49 -0.85 14.70 -10.75
C THR A 49 -0.83 15.59 -12.01
N ARG A 50 -0.64 16.92 -11.87
CA ARG A 50 -0.52 17.82 -13.02
C ARG A 50 0.71 17.52 -13.88
N VAL A 51 1.84 17.17 -13.28
CA VAL A 51 3.05 16.76 -14.00
C VAL A 51 2.79 15.47 -14.80
N ALA A 52 2.09 14.49 -14.21
CA ALA A 52 1.73 13.25 -14.89
C ALA A 52 0.82 13.51 -16.10
N VAL A 53 -0.15 14.42 -15.99
CA VAL A 53 -1.03 14.84 -17.09
C VAL A 53 -0.22 15.41 -18.26
N ARG A 54 0.67 16.39 -18.00
CA ARG A 54 1.51 17.00 -19.05
C ARG A 54 2.44 15.98 -19.68
N ARG A 55 3.02 15.08 -18.89
CA ARG A 55 3.85 13.99 -19.40
C ARG A 55 3.05 13.04 -20.29
N ALA A 56 1.86 12.63 -19.86
CA ALA A 56 0.99 11.74 -20.64
C ALA A 56 0.64 12.33 -22.02
N ARG A 57 0.29 13.62 -22.09
CA ARG A 57 0.00 14.31 -23.37
C ARG A 57 1.22 14.37 -24.27
N ARG A 58 2.41 14.68 -23.72
CA ARG A 58 3.66 14.72 -24.50
C ARG A 58 4.03 13.34 -25.06
N ASP A 59 3.92 12.31 -24.20
CA ASP A 59 4.34 10.95 -24.56
C ASP A 59 3.31 10.26 -25.48
N ARG A 60 2.03 10.69 -25.44
CA ARG A 60 0.92 10.18 -26.27
C ARG A 60 0.02 11.32 -26.77
N PRO A 61 0.44 12.07 -27.80
CA PRO A 61 -0.24 13.28 -28.25
C PRO A 61 -1.70 13.07 -28.72
N ASN A 62 -2.01 11.89 -29.25
CA ASN A 62 -3.31 11.57 -29.83
C ASN A 62 -4.22 10.74 -28.90
N ALA A 63 -3.73 10.29 -27.75
CA ALA A 63 -4.54 9.53 -26.80
C ALA A 63 -5.53 10.44 -26.06
N GLU A 64 -6.70 9.91 -25.69
CA GLU A 64 -7.62 10.60 -24.78
C GLU A 64 -7.00 10.65 -23.39
N ILE A 65 -6.77 11.86 -22.83
CA ILE A 65 -6.24 12.05 -21.48
C ILE A 65 -7.40 12.27 -20.51
N VAL A 66 -7.63 11.29 -19.66
CA VAL A 66 -8.71 11.29 -18.67
C VAL A 66 -8.13 11.48 -17.27
N VAL A 67 -8.65 12.44 -16.52
CA VAL A 67 -8.22 12.67 -15.14
C VAL A 67 -9.35 12.31 -14.17
N THR A 68 -9.01 11.61 -13.10
CA THR A 68 -9.91 11.23 -12.02
C THR A 68 -9.16 11.20 -10.68
N GLY A 69 -9.86 10.89 -9.60
CA GLY A 69 -9.27 10.77 -8.27
C GLY A 69 -9.45 12.04 -7.43
N CYS A 70 -8.87 12.00 -6.22
CA CYS A 70 -9.04 13.08 -5.25
C CYS A 70 -8.49 14.44 -5.73
N ALA A 71 -7.41 14.45 -6.53
CA ALA A 71 -6.83 15.68 -7.04
C ALA A 71 -7.81 16.45 -7.94
N SER A 72 -8.42 15.76 -8.91
CA SER A 72 -9.36 16.40 -9.83
C SER A 72 -10.71 16.71 -9.20
N GLU A 73 -11.10 16.02 -8.15
CA GLU A 73 -12.32 16.34 -7.41
C GLU A 73 -12.18 17.65 -6.62
N MET A 74 -11.05 17.83 -5.93
CA MET A 74 -10.77 19.00 -5.10
C MET A 74 -10.40 20.26 -5.90
N ASP A 75 -9.85 20.12 -7.10
CA ASP A 75 -9.33 21.23 -7.91
C ASP A 75 -9.81 21.11 -9.36
N ARG A 76 -11.10 20.80 -9.51
CA ARG A 76 -11.74 20.45 -10.78
C ARG A 76 -11.53 21.54 -11.85
N ASN A 77 -11.74 22.81 -11.49
CA ASN A 77 -11.61 23.93 -12.41
C ASN A 77 -10.18 24.07 -12.94
N ALA A 78 -9.19 23.88 -12.09
CA ALA A 78 -7.79 23.97 -12.50
C ALA A 78 -7.37 22.82 -13.41
N PHE A 79 -7.91 21.60 -13.22
CA PHE A 79 -7.69 20.50 -14.14
C PHE A 79 -8.47 20.67 -15.46
N ALA A 80 -9.70 21.20 -15.41
CA ALA A 80 -10.49 21.50 -16.61
C ALA A 80 -9.88 22.60 -17.48
N ALA A 81 -9.12 23.51 -16.89
CA ALA A 81 -8.41 24.56 -17.61
C ALA A 81 -7.09 24.09 -18.25
N MET A 82 -6.64 22.85 -18.00
CA MET A 82 -5.42 22.33 -18.61
C MET A 82 -5.70 21.87 -20.05
N PRO A 83 -4.99 22.40 -21.05
CA PRO A 83 -5.21 22.02 -22.46
C PRO A 83 -4.85 20.55 -22.75
N GLU A 84 -4.11 19.92 -21.86
CA GLU A 84 -3.73 18.52 -21.95
C GLU A 84 -4.85 17.56 -21.54
N VAL A 85 -5.93 18.02 -20.89
CA VAL A 85 -7.01 17.21 -20.33
C VAL A 85 -8.21 17.17 -21.27
N ASP A 86 -8.59 16.01 -21.76
CA ASP A 86 -9.78 15.86 -22.60
C ASP A 86 -11.05 15.61 -21.78
N ARG A 87 -10.92 14.89 -20.63
CA ARG A 87 -12.07 14.54 -19.82
C ARG A 87 -11.72 14.41 -18.34
N ILE A 88 -12.66 14.85 -17.46
CA ILE A 88 -12.57 14.66 -16.02
C ILE A 88 -13.73 13.77 -15.58
N ILE A 89 -13.40 12.66 -14.89
CA ILE A 89 -14.37 11.74 -14.33
C ILE A 89 -14.43 11.94 -12.81
N PRO A 90 -15.62 12.25 -12.24
CA PRO A 90 -15.79 12.35 -10.78
C PRO A 90 -15.48 11.05 -10.05
N ASN A 91 -15.01 11.15 -8.80
CA ASN A 91 -14.75 9.98 -7.95
C ASN A 91 -15.98 9.07 -7.78
N ALA A 92 -17.18 9.63 -7.72
CA ALA A 92 -18.42 8.87 -7.62
C ALA A 92 -18.74 8.03 -8.86
N ALA A 93 -18.25 8.43 -10.04
CA ALA A 93 -18.57 7.79 -11.32
C ALA A 93 -17.46 6.87 -11.84
N LYS A 94 -16.22 6.98 -11.34
CA LYS A 94 -15.05 6.31 -11.94
C LYS A 94 -15.07 4.78 -11.89
N LEU A 95 -15.88 4.18 -11.02
CA LEU A 95 -16.04 2.73 -10.93
C LEU A 95 -17.34 2.23 -11.59
N LEU A 96 -18.14 3.10 -12.17
CA LEU A 96 -19.39 2.73 -12.86
C LEU A 96 -19.07 2.25 -14.30
N PRO A 97 -19.50 1.05 -14.71
CA PRO A 97 -19.29 0.56 -16.09
C PRO A 97 -19.79 1.52 -17.16
N ALA A 98 -20.94 2.18 -16.94
CA ALA A 98 -21.51 3.16 -17.87
C ALA A 98 -20.57 4.35 -18.16
N THR A 99 -19.73 4.75 -17.23
CA THR A 99 -18.72 5.83 -17.40
C THR A 99 -17.70 5.48 -18.49
N TRP A 100 -17.43 4.20 -18.69
CA TRP A 100 -16.42 3.67 -19.60
C TRP A 100 -17.05 3.03 -20.85
N GLY A 101 -18.37 3.19 -21.07
CA GLY A 101 -19.06 2.70 -22.26
C GLY A 101 -19.61 1.28 -22.14
N GLY A 102 -19.73 0.75 -20.93
CA GLY A 102 -20.48 -0.48 -20.65
C GLY A 102 -19.82 -1.77 -21.18
N PHE A 103 -18.54 -1.79 -21.48
CA PHE A 103 -17.86 -3.01 -21.93
C PHE A 103 -17.65 -3.99 -20.77
N PRO A 104 -18.02 -5.28 -20.95
CA PRO A 104 -17.80 -6.26 -19.89
C PRO A 104 -16.34 -6.67 -19.80
N ASN A 105 -15.88 -6.70 -18.57
CA ASN A 105 -14.86 -7.59 -17.99
C ASN A 105 -13.78 -8.13 -18.94
N HIS A 106 -12.82 -7.30 -19.29
CA HIS A 106 -11.49 -7.82 -19.58
C HIS A 106 -10.76 -7.83 -18.22
N GLN A 107 -10.52 -9.01 -17.65
CA GLN A 107 -9.61 -9.10 -16.50
C GLN A 107 -8.19 -8.81 -17.02
N PRO A 108 -7.63 -7.64 -16.74
CA PRO A 108 -6.26 -7.37 -17.14
C PRO A 108 -5.33 -8.33 -16.39
N PRO A 109 -4.20 -8.73 -16.99
CA PRO A 109 -3.22 -9.54 -16.31
C PRO A 109 -2.78 -8.84 -15.02
N ARG A 110 -2.66 -9.58 -13.93
CA ARG A 110 -2.24 -9.04 -12.63
C ARG A 110 -0.92 -8.31 -12.76
N ARG A 111 -0.89 -7.07 -12.26
CA ARG A 111 0.32 -6.24 -12.29
C ARG A 111 1.05 -6.23 -10.94
N HIS A 112 0.38 -6.66 -9.87
CA HIS A 112 0.88 -6.63 -8.50
C HIS A 112 0.95 -8.02 -7.91
N ALA A 113 1.94 -8.22 -7.04
CA ALA A 113 2.14 -9.45 -6.29
C ALA A 113 1.03 -9.72 -5.27
N ARG A 114 0.34 -8.65 -4.84
CA ARG A 114 -0.77 -8.64 -3.89
C ARG A 114 -2.02 -8.07 -4.54
N ALA A 115 -3.19 -8.58 -4.17
CA ALA A 115 -4.47 -7.99 -4.57
C ALA A 115 -4.92 -6.93 -3.56
N PHE A 116 -5.13 -5.69 -4.04
CA PHE A 116 -5.71 -4.63 -3.21
C PHE A 116 -7.22 -4.62 -3.39
N VAL A 117 -7.96 -4.85 -2.31
CA VAL A 117 -9.43 -4.93 -2.33
C VAL A 117 -10.00 -3.75 -1.57
N GLY A 118 -10.59 -2.79 -2.30
CA GLY A 118 -11.31 -1.66 -1.71
C GLY A 118 -12.62 -2.16 -1.09
N VAL A 119 -12.78 -1.97 0.22
CA VAL A 119 -13.96 -2.41 0.97
C VAL A 119 -14.72 -1.27 1.60
N GLN A 120 -14.06 -0.11 1.78
CA GLN A 120 -14.63 1.10 2.36
C GLN A 120 -14.12 2.32 1.61
N ASN A 121 -14.92 3.36 1.46
CA ASN A 121 -14.57 4.60 0.78
C ASN A 121 -15.30 5.79 1.42
N GLY A 122 -14.72 6.99 1.31
CA GLY A 122 -15.23 8.17 1.99
C GLY A 122 -14.91 8.17 3.48
N CYS A 123 -15.24 9.26 4.19
CA CYS A 123 -15.00 9.39 5.62
C CYS A 123 -15.91 10.46 6.22
N ASP A 124 -16.56 10.15 7.35
CA ASP A 124 -17.45 11.08 8.07
C ASP A 124 -16.74 11.80 9.21
N HIS A 125 -15.44 11.57 9.40
CA HIS A 125 -14.66 12.27 10.42
C HIS A 125 -14.38 13.71 10.04
N ALA A 126 -14.35 14.57 11.07
CA ALA A 126 -14.13 16.00 10.94
C ALA A 126 -12.70 16.43 11.31
N CYS A 127 -11.69 15.63 10.99
CA CYS A 127 -10.28 15.96 11.26
C CYS A 127 -9.93 17.30 10.62
N THR A 128 -9.35 18.22 11.40
CA THR A 128 -9.19 19.62 10.99
C THR A 128 -8.23 19.84 9.82
N PHE A 129 -7.34 18.89 9.57
CA PHE A 129 -6.34 18.94 8.49
C PHE A 129 -6.75 18.18 7.23
N CYS A 130 -7.79 17.35 7.31
CA CYS A 130 -8.09 16.35 6.30
C CYS A 130 -9.02 16.91 5.21
N ALA A 131 -8.62 16.73 3.96
CA ALA A 131 -9.41 17.11 2.79
C ALA A 131 -10.12 15.87 2.15
N ILE A 132 -10.01 14.70 2.75
CA ILE A 132 -10.58 13.45 2.21
C ILE A 132 -12.10 13.54 2.03
N PRO A 133 -12.91 14.05 2.98
CA PRO A 133 -14.36 14.19 2.76
C PRO A 133 -14.70 15.04 1.53
N GLN A 134 -13.89 16.06 1.20
CA GLN A 134 -14.07 16.88 0.00
C GLN A 134 -13.82 16.10 -1.30
N GLY A 135 -12.85 15.18 -1.28
CA GLY A 135 -12.47 14.42 -2.47
C GLY A 135 -13.20 13.09 -2.63
N ARG A 136 -13.75 12.52 -1.56
CA ARG A 136 -14.33 11.17 -1.59
C ARG A 136 -15.75 11.07 -1.05
N GLY A 137 -16.26 12.14 -0.41
CA GLY A 137 -17.61 12.19 0.15
C GLY A 137 -17.77 11.38 1.43
N ALA A 138 -19.04 11.13 1.79
CA ALA A 138 -19.43 10.39 2.98
C ALA A 138 -18.92 8.94 2.97
N SER A 139 -18.80 8.35 4.17
CA SER A 139 -18.38 6.95 4.36
C SER A 139 -19.39 6.00 3.72
N ARG A 140 -18.90 4.99 3.03
CA ARG A 140 -19.67 3.90 2.45
C ARG A 140 -18.85 2.63 2.41
N SER A 141 -19.48 1.50 2.67
CA SER A 141 -18.85 0.18 2.73
C SER A 141 -19.45 -0.75 1.70
N GLU A 142 -18.62 -1.63 1.14
CA GLU A 142 -19.06 -2.70 0.27
C GLU A 142 -19.77 -3.79 1.11
N PRO A 143 -20.83 -4.42 0.64
CA PRO A 143 -21.48 -5.53 1.37
C PRO A 143 -20.51 -6.69 1.62
N ILE A 144 -20.54 -7.30 2.82
CA ILE A 144 -19.67 -8.41 3.21
C ILE A 144 -19.68 -9.54 2.16
N GLY A 145 -20.87 -9.98 1.71
CA GLY A 145 -20.96 -11.06 0.72
C GLY A 145 -20.29 -10.74 -0.61
N ALA A 146 -20.37 -9.47 -1.07
CA ALA A 146 -19.71 -9.04 -2.30
C ALA A 146 -18.16 -9.05 -2.14
N VAL A 147 -17.67 -8.64 -0.97
CA VAL A 147 -16.23 -8.68 -0.66
C VAL A 147 -15.73 -10.12 -0.62
N VAL A 148 -16.43 -11.01 0.08
CA VAL A 148 -16.07 -12.43 0.19
C VAL A 148 -16.04 -13.08 -1.20
N THR A 149 -17.10 -12.89 -2.02
CA THR A 149 -17.14 -13.43 -3.39
C THR A 149 -15.96 -12.94 -4.25
N ARG A 150 -15.65 -11.65 -4.18
CA ARG A 150 -14.53 -11.07 -4.92
C ARG A 150 -13.18 -11.65 -4.48
N ILE A 151 -12.98 -11.83 -3.16
CA ILE A 151 -11.74 -12.41 -2.64
C ILE A 151 -11.63 -13.89 -3.00
N ALA A 152 -12.72 -14.66 -2.97
CA ALA A 152 -12.76 -16.05 -3.40
C ALA A 152 -12.28 -16.18 -4.86
N ALA A 153 -12.83 -15.39 -5.77
CA ALA A 153 -12.42 -15.37 -7.17
C ALA A 153 -10.93 -15.01 -7.36
N LEU A 154 -10.40 -14.08 -6.55
CA LEU A 154 -8.98 -13.72 -6.55
C LEU A 154 -8.09 -14.89 -6.10
N VAL A 155 -8.51 -15.64 -5.09
CA VAL A 155 -7.78 -16.81 -4.58
C VAL A 155 -7.82 -17.96 -5.57
N GLU A 156 -8.98 -18.25 -6.17
CA GLU A 156 -9.13 -19.24 -7.24
C GLU A 156 -8.22 -18.93 -8.43
N ASP A 157 -8.03 -17.65 -8.74
CA ASP A 157 -7.09 -17.16 -9.75
C ASP A 157 -5.63 -17.11 -9.25
N GLY A 158 -5.27 -17.73 -8.08
CA GLY A 158 -3.91 -17.90 -7.54
C GLY A 158 -3.35 -16.68 -6.77
N THR A 159 -4.20 -15.78 -6.21
CA THR A 159 -3.74 -14.72 -5.30
C THR A 159 -3.33 -15.30 -3.95
N ASN A 160 -2.11 -15.05 -3.53
CA ASN A 160 -1.58 -15.50 -2.23
C ASN A 160 -1.71 -14.45 -1.12
N GLU A 161 -1.80 -13.17 -1.44
CA GLU A 161 -1.99 -12.11 -0.42
C GLU A 161 -3.04 -11.11 -0.87
N VAL A 162 -4.04 -10.88 0.00
CA VAL A 162 -5.05 -9.84 -0.15
C VAL A 162 -4.79 -8.72 0.86
N VAL A 163 -4.88 -7.48 0.41
CA VAL A 163 -4.81 -6.28 1.26
C VAL A 163 -6.16 -5.59 1.26
N LEU A 164 -6.88 -5.63 2.39
CA LEU A 164 -8.09 -4.82 2.56
C LEU A 164 -7.69 -3.35 2.61
N THR A 165 -8.35 -2.54 1.81
CA THR A 165 -8.04 -1.11 1.74
C THR A 165 -9.30 -0.26 1.80
N GLY A 166 -9.17 0.89 2.45
CA GLY A 166 -10.22 1.89 2.61
C GLY A 166 -9.61 3.25 2.88
N VAL A 167 -10.45 4.26 2.98
CA VAL A 167 -10.09 5.59 3.45
C VAL A 167 -10.03 5.61 4.97
N ASP A 168 -11.01 4.94 5.58
CA ASP A 168 -11.24 4.84 7.01
C ASP A 168 -11.76 3.42 7.29
N LEU A 169 -10.82 2.48 7.21
CA LEU A 169 -11.14 1.05 7.17
C LEU A 169 -11.87 0.58 8.43
N THR A 170 -11.52 1.15 9.58
CA THR A 170 -12.14 0.83 10.87
C THR A 170 -13.60 1.28 10.98
N SER A 171 -14.03 2.28 10.20
CA SER A 171 -15.44 2.71 10.08
C SER A 171 -16.25 1.83 9.10
N TYR A 172 -15.81 0.61 8.80
CA TYR A 172 -16.56 -0.31 7.94
C TYR A 172 -17.92 -0.63 8.57
N ALA A 173 -19.00 -0.47 7.79
CA ALA A 173 -20.36 -0.71 8.27
C ALA A 173 -20.58 -2.17 8.67
N GLY A 174 -21.02 -2.40 9.90
CA GLY A 174 -21.14 -3.75 10.48
C GLY A 174 -19.89 -4.24 11.22
N GLY A 175 -18.82 -3.44 11.26
CA GLY A 175 -17.58 -3.75 11.97
C GLY A 175 -16.53 -4.44 11.09
N LEU A 176 -15.30 -3.95 11.18
CA LEU A 176 -14.18 -4.53 10.41
C LEU A 176 -13.85 -5.95 10.87
N GLY A 177 -13.97 -6.23 12.17
CA GLY A 177 -13.77 -7.58 12.71
C GLY A 177 -14.74 -8.59 12.10
N ALA A 178 -16.02 -8.22 11.92
CA ALA A 178 -17.03 -9.08 11.28
C ALA A 178 -16.71 -9.34 9.79
N LEU A 179 -16.21 -8.33 9.06
CA LEU A 179 -15.77 -8.51 7.68
C LEU A 179 -14.58 -9.48 7.60
N VAL A 180 -13.56 -9.27 8.44
CA VAL A 180 -12.34 -10.12 8.46
C VAL A 180 -12.72 -11.56 8.78
N GLU A 181 -13.54 -11.79 9.80
CA GLU A 181 -14.05 -13.12 10.16
C GLU A 181 -14.80 -13.79 9.00
N ALA A 182 -15.73 -13.07 8.36
CA ALA A 182 -16.49 -13.58 7.22
C ALA A 182 -15.59 -13.97 6.03
N ILE A 183 -14.53 -13.19 5.76
CA ILE A 183 -13.54 -13.51 4.73
C ILE A 183 -12.79 -14.80 5.09
N LEU A 184 -12.33 -14.93 6.33
CA LEU A 184 -11.56 -16.09 6.79
C LEU A 184 -12.39 -17.39 6.79
N ILE A 185 -13.68 -17.29 7.09
CA ILE A 185 -14.62 -18.42 7.02
C ILE A 185 -14.98 -18.74 5.57
N GLY A 186 -15.35 -17.71 4.78
CA GLY A 186 -15.87 -17.88 3.43
C GLY A 186 -14.77 -18.21 2.39
N VAL A 187 -13.52 -17.90 2.69
CA VAL A 187 -12.38 -18.16 1.80
C VAL A 187 -11.25 -18.87 2.57
N PRO A 188 -11.44 -20.16 2.93
CA PRO A 188 -10.47 -20.90 3.72
C PRO A 188 -9.12 -21.08 3.00
N GLY A 189 -9.11 -21.03 1.67
CA GLY A 189 -7.90 -21.10 0.85
C GLY A 189 -7.08 -19.82 0.78
N LEU A 190 -7.51 -18.69 1.39
CA LEU A 190 -6.74 -17.45 1.45
C LEU A 190 -5.58 -17.59 2.44
N PRO A 191 -4.30 -17.59 2.00
CA PRO A 191 -3.19 -17.81 2.91
C PRO A 191 -2.80 -16.56 3.70
N ARG A 192 -2.99 -15.35 3.16
CA ARG A 192 -2.45 -14.12 3.72
C ARG A 192 -3.44 -12.96 3.56
N LEU A 193 -3.85 -12.39 4.67
CA LEU A 193 -4.74 -11.23 4.75
C LEU A 193 -4.02 -10.08 5.45
N ARG A 194 -3.91 -8.94 4.79
CA ARG A 194 -3.32 -7.72 5.34
C ARG A 194 -4.35 -6.61 5.43
N LEU A 195 -4.24 -5.81 6.46
CA LEU A 195 -5.09 -4.62 6.66
C LEU A 195 -4.30 -3.36 6.26
N SER A 196 -4.98 -2.39 5.66
CA SER A 196 -4.41 -1.05 5.46
C SER A 196 -4.53 -0.23 6.76
N SER A 197 -4.40 1.10 6.67
CA SER A 197 -4.37 1.97 7.86
C SER A 197 -5.65 1.87 8.69
N LEU A 198 -5.47 1.78 10.02
CA LEU A 198 -6.51 1.66 11.02
C LEU A 198 -6.47 2.85 11.99
N ASP A 199 -7.62 3.20 12.56
CA ASP A 199 -7.68 4.08 13.72
C ASP A 199 -7.67 3.23 15.00
N THR A 200 -6.76 3.52 15.93
CA THR A 200 -6.52 2.69 17.13
C THR A 200 -7.75 2.54 18.01
N ILE A 201 -8.54 3.60 18.16
CA ILE A 201 -9.72 3.60 19.04
C ILE A 201 -10.90 2.79 18.47
N GLU A 202 -10.85 2.46 17.20
CA GLU A 202 -11.91 1.71 16.50
C GLU A 202 -11.56 0.23 16.30
N ILE A 203 -10.45 -0.25 16.83
CA ILE A 203 -10.13 -1.68 16.85
C ILE A 203 -11.04 -2.34 17.88
N ASP A 204 -12.12 -2.98 17.39
CA ASP A 204 -13.06 -3.71 18.22
C ASP A 204 -12.47 -5.02 18.77
N GLY A 205 -13.13 -5.62 19.79
CA GLY A 205 -12.63 -6.84 20.43
C GLY A 205 -12.47 -8.01 19.46
N ARG A 206 -13.39 -8.16 18.47
CA ARG A 206 -13.32 -9.22 17.45
C ARG A 206 -12.11 -9.01 16.54
N LEU A 207 -11.88 -7.78 16.06
CA LEU A 207 -10.72 -7.46 15.25
C LEU A 207 -9.41 -7.68 16.03
N PHE A 208 -9.39 -7.28 17.30
CA PHE A 208 -8.26 -7.50 18.19
C PHE A 208 -7.91 -9.00 18.30
N ASP A 209 -8.91 -9.86 18.55
CA ASP A 209 -8.70 -11.30 18.68
C ASP A 209 -8.22 -11.93 17.36
N LEU A 210 -8.76 -11.51 16.22
CA LEU A 210 -8.33 -11.98 14.91
C LEU A 210 -6.91 -11.54 14.57
N VAL A 211 -6.53 -10.29 14.85
CA VAL A 211 -5.18 -9.79 14.60
C VAL A 211 -4.14 -10.48 15.48
N THR A 212 -4.52 -10.82 16.71
CA THR A 212 -3.60 -11.45 17.66
C THR A 212 -3.57 -12.97 17.59
N GLY A 213 -4.66 -13.63 17.15
CA GLY A 213 -4.80 -15.09 17.20
C GLY A 213 -4.84 -15.79 15.85
N GLU A 214 -5.26 -15.14 14.75
CA GLU A 214 -5.39 -15.78 13.43
C GLU A 214 -4.09 -15.66 12.62
N PRO A 215 -3.40 -16.76 12.30
CA PRO A 215 -2.12 -16.72 11.56
C PRO A 215 -2.23 -16.10 10.17
N ARG A 216 -3.36 -16.26 9.47
CA ARG A 216 -3.60 -15.71 8.12
C ARG A 216 -3.74 -14.20 8.11
N VAL A 217 -4.11 -13.57 9.26
CA VAL A 217 -4.04 -12.13 9.44
C VAL A 217 -2.60 -11.76 9.75
N LEU A 218 -1.97 -11.03 8.84
CA LEU A 218 -0.52 -10.79 8.92
C LEU A 218 -0.14 -9.86 10.09
N PRO A 219 0.99 -10.14 10.79
CA PRO A 219 1.42 -9.43 12.00
C PRO A 219 2.05 -8.07 11.67
N HIS A 220 1.31 -7.20 11.04
CA HIS A 220 1.66 -5.83 10.77
C HIS A 220 0.41 -4.96 10.78
N LEU A 221 0.39 -3.93 11.59
CA LEU A 221 -0.66 -2.92 11.61
C LEU A 221 -0.08 -1.56 11.29
N HIS A 222 -0.76 -0.81 10.42
CA HIS A 222 -0.46 0.59 10.16
C HIS A 222 -1.53 1.46 10.81
N LEU A 223 -1.12 2.39 11.70
CA LEU A 223 -2.02 3.12 12.57
C LEU A 223 -2.02 4.61 12.22
N SER A 224 -3.20 5.22 12.17
CA SER A 224 -3.36 6.66 11.90
C SER A 224 -3.18 7.48 13.18
N LEU A 225 -1.97 7.49 13.76
CA LEU A 225 -1.68 8.16 15.04
C LEU A 225 -1.60 9.68 14.91
N GLN A 226 -1.02 10.19 13.85
CA GLN A 226 -0.89 11.60 13.46
C GLN A 226 0.05 12.44 14.35
N ALA A 227 -0.03 12.37 15.68
CA ALA A 227 0.83 13.10 16.62
C ALA A 227 0.95 12.36 17.97
N GLY A 228 1.98 12.68 18.76
CA GLY A 228 2.20 12.15 20.09
C GLY A 228 1.85 13.10 21.23
N ASP A 229 1.15 14.19 20.97
CA ASP A 229 0.78 15.22 21.94
C ASP A 229 -0.73 15.43 21.96
N ASP A 230 -1.34 15.32 23.15
CA ASP A 230 -2.80 15.36 23.31
C ASP A 230 -3.42 16.69 22.93
N LEU A 231 -2.71 17.82 23.13
CA LEU A 231 -3.20 19.13 22.69
C LEU A 231 -3.24 19.21 21.15
N ILE A 232 -2.23 18.67 20.49
CA ILE A 232 -2.18 18.61 19.03
C ILE A 232 -3.24 17.65 18.49
N LEU A 233 -3.39 16.46 19.08
CA LEU A 233 -4.46 15.51 18.74
C LEU A 233 -5.86 16.14 18.87
N LYS A 234 -6.10 16.87 19.95
CA LYS A 234 -7.34 17.64 20.17
C LYS A 234 -7.56 18.71 19.09
N ARG A 235 -6.51 19.46 18.72
CA ARG A 235 -6.57 20.48 17.64
C ARG A 235 -6.79 19.84 16.27
N MET A 236 -6.26 18.65 16.06
CA MET A 236 -6.53 17.80 14.88
C MET A 236 -7.95 17.24 14.87
N LYS A 237 -8.71 17.33 15.98
CA LYS A 237 -9.97 16.62 16.22
C LYS A 237 -9.83 15.10 16.10
N ARG A 238 -8.71 14.54 16.58
CA ARG A 238 -8.57 13.10 16.75
C ARG A 238 -9.39 12.63 17.93
N ARG A 239 -9.85 11.36 17.87
CA ARG A 239 -10.73 10.76 18.88
C ARG A 239 -9.97 9.96 19.92
N HIS A 240 -8.69 9.71 19.71
CA HIS A 240 -7.78 9.06 20.65
C HIS A 240 -6.85 10.09 21.29
N LEU A 241 -6.38 9.79 22.48
CA LEU A 241 -5.26 10.43 23.15
C LEU A 241 -3.99 9.59 22.93
N ARG A 242 -2.83 10.17 23.25
CA ARG A 242 -1.56 9.47 23.17
C ARG A 242 -1.57 8.15 23.94
N GLN A 243 -2.09 8.16 25.17
CA GLN A 243 -2.13 6.99 26.04
C GLN A 243 -3.03 5.87 25.49
N ASP A 244 -4.09 6.19 24.77
CA ASP A 244 -4.96 5.20 24.14
C ASP A 244 -4.19 4.40 23.09
N ALA A 245 -3.36 5.09 22.29
CA ALA A 245 -2.50 4.45 21.28
C ALA A 245 -1.44 3.55 21.93
N VAL A 246 -0.72 4.05 22.93
CA VAL A 246 0.29 3.29 23.68
C VAL A 246 -0.32 2.03 24.27
N THR A 247 -1.43 2.17 25.03
CA THR A 247 -2.11 1.04 25.68
C THR A 247 -2.60 -0.01 24.67
N MET A 248 -3.16 0.41 23.52
CA MET A 248 -3.62 -0.53 22.50
C MET A 248 -2.45 -1.32 21.94
N ILE A 249 -1.33 -0.65 21.63
CA ILE A 249 -0.16 -1.29 21.06
C ILE A 249 0.51 -2.25 22.05
N GLU A 250 0.63 -1.87 23.32
CA GLU A 250 1.11 -2.74 24.40
C GLU A 250 0.27 -4.03 24.50
N ARG A 251 -1.06 -3.89 24.48
CA ARG A 251 -1.99 -5.02 24.52
C ARG A 251 -1.83 -5.95 23.30
N LEU A 252 -1.67 -5.39 22.09
CA LEU A 252 -1.44 -6.14 20.86
C LEU A 252 -0.12 -6.92 20.95
N LYS A 253 0.96 -6.25 21.32
CA LYS A 253 2.31 -6.84 21.40
C LYS A 253 2.44 -7.86 22.55
N ALA A 254 1.69 -7.72 23.62
CA ALA A 254 1.63 -8.72 24.71
C ALA A 254 1.03 -10.07 24.24
N LYS A 255 0.26 -10.09 23.14
CA LYS A 255 -0.37 -11.29 22.59
C LYS A 255 0.38 -11.88 21.39
N ARG A 256 0.98 -11.03 20.56
CA ARG A 256 1.65 -11.44 19.32
C ARG A 256 2.76 -10.46 18.98
N ASP A 257 3.87 -10.94 18.44
CA ASP A 257 4.88 -10.07 17.83
C ASP A 257 4.29 -9.42 16.57
N ILE A 258 3.93 -8.14 16.66
CA ILE A 258 3.29 -7.35 15.61
C ILE A 258 4.14 -6.13 15.32
N ALA A 259 4.55 -5.97 14.06
CA ALA A 259 5.23 -4.77 13.60
C ALA A 259 4.25 -3.60 13.48
N ILE A 260 4.58 -2.47 14.08
CA ILE A 260 3.74 -1.27 14.07
C ILE A 260 4.25 -0.27 13.04
N GLY A 261 3.37 0.11 12.12
CA GLY A 261 3.52 1.28 11.27
C GLY A 261 2.64 2.43 11.76
N ALA A 262 3.02 3.68 11.44
CA ALA A 262 2.17 4.82 11.75
C ALA A 262 2.32 5.97 10.75
N ASP A 263 1.20 6.68 10.53
CA ASP A 263 1.21 7.99 9.89
C ASP A 263 1.45 9.07 10.97
N LEU A 264 2.44 9.95 10.76
CA LEU A 264 2.80 11.03 11.66
C LEU A 264 2.93 12.35 10.89
N ILE A 265 2.36 13.43 11.43
CA ILE A 265 2.42 14.77 10.85
C ILE A 265 3.37 15.63 11.67
N ALA A 266 4.42 16.15 11.02
CA ALA A 266 5.36 17.09 11.63
C ALA A 266 5.00 18.52 11.26
N GLY A 267 5.04 19.43 12.24
CA GLY A 267 4.80 20.85 12.02
C GLY A 267 3.33 21.22 11.85
N PHE A 268 2.42 20.52 12.52
CA PHE A 268 1.02 20.91 12.58
C PHE A 268 0.89 22.33 13.15
N PRO A 269 -0.08 23.17 12.67
CA PRO A 269 -0.27 24.53 13.19
C PRO A 269 -0.27 24.57 14.70
N THR A 270 0.49 25.52 15.28
CA THR A 270 0.63 25.71 16.72
C THR A 270 1.35 24.61 17.49
N GLU A 271 1.98 23.65 16.81
CA GLU A 271 2.84 22.64 17.47
C GLU A 271 4.05 23.33 18.12
N SER A 272 4.19 23.20 19.45
CA SER A 272 5.36 23.67 20.19
C SER A 272 6.53 22.68 20.06
N GLU A 273 7.73 23.08 20.49
CA GLU A 273 8.85 22.14 20.53
C GLU A 273 8.60 20.97 21.51
N ALA A 274 7.95 21.25 22.64
CA ALA A 274 7.56 20.20 23.60
C ALA A 274 6.54 19.21 22.98
N ALA A 275 5.55 19.69 22.24
CA ALA A 275 4.58 18.84 21.56
C ALA A 275 5.26 17.99 20.46
N PHE A 276 6.22 18.56 19.74
CA PHE A 276 7.04 17.82 18.77
C PHE A 276 7.91 16.75 19.45
N ALA A 277 8.52 17.07 20.60
CA ALA A 277 9.28 16.12 21.40
C ALA A 277 8.40 14.93 21.85
N ASN A 278 7.13 15.16 22.22
CA ASN A 278 6.17 14.10 22.53
C ASN A 278 5.89 13.20 21.32
N THR A 279 5.86 13.77 20.11
CA THR A 279 5.69 12.99 18.86
C THR A 279 6.95 12.17 18.55
N LEU A 280 8.15 12.70 18.82
CA LEU A 280 9.40 11.92 18.70
C LEU A 280 9.41 10.73 19.69
N ALA A 281 9.05 10.97 20.95
CA ALA A 281 9.01 9.92 21.97
C ALA A 281 7.99 8.80 21.63
N LEU A 282 6.90 9.14 20.93
CA LEU A 282 5.90 8.15 20.51
C LEU A 282 6.48 7.05 19.62
N LEU A 283 7.55 7.32 18.86
CA LEU A 283 8.24 6.31 18.05
C LEU A 283 8.73 5.15 18.92
N ASP A 284 9.28 5.46 20.08
CA ASP A 284 9.80 4.47 21.03
C ASP A 284 8.68 3.83 21.85
N ASP A 285 7.78 4.64 22.42
CA ASP A 285 6.70 4.15 23.26
C ASP A 285 5.74 3.21 22.55
N CYS A 286 5.55 3.40 21.25
CA CYS A 286 4.71 2.56 20.39
C CYS A 286 5.50 1.56 19.54
N ASP A 287 6.82 1.47 19.71
CA ASP A 287 7.70 0.62 18.89
C ASP A 287 7.40 0.74 17.38
N ILE A 288 7.34 1.98 16.87
CA ILE A 288 6.98 2.25 15.48
C ILE A 288 8.18 1.97 14.57
N VAL A 289 8.09 0.92 13.77
CA VAL A 289 9.17 0.48 12.85
C VAL A 289 8.91 0.85 11.38
N HIS A 290 7.68 1.26 11.05
CA HIS A 290 7.28 1.69 9.71
C HIS A 290 6.57 3.06 9.76
N ALA A 291 7.31 4.15 9.99
CA ALA A 291 6.73 5.48 10.06
C ALA A 291 6.59 6.14 8.67
N HIS A 292 5.40 6.65 8.37
CA HIS A 292 5.18 7.59 7.29
C HIS A 292 5.14 9.01 7.86
N VAL A 293 6.15 9.80 7.57
CA VAL A 293 6.29 11.17 8.09
C VAL A 293 5.87 12.19 7.04
N PHE A 294 4.79 12.91 7.33
CA PHE A 294 4.24 13.97 6.50
C PHE A 294 4.58 15.35 7.08
N PRO A 295 5.30 16.21 6.35
CA PRO A 295 5.32 17.62 6.71
C PRO A 295 3.90 18.17 6.56
N PHE A 296 3.42 18.95 7.54
CA PHE A 296 2.10 19.52 7.45
C PHE A 296 1.93 20.33 6.15
N SER A 297 0.84 20.07 5.45
CA SER A 297 0.52 20.71 4.17
C SER A 297 -0.88 21.33 4.27
N PRO A 298 -1.02 22.66 4.40
CA PRO A 298 -2.33 23.31 4.50
C PRO A 298 -3.16 23.05 3.24
N ARG A 299 -4.38 22.55 3.41
CA ARG A 299 -5.32 22.29 2.32
C ARG A 299 -6.44 23.33 2.35
N ALA A 300 -6.70 23.95 1.22
CA ALA A 300 -7.79 24.92 1.09
C ALA A 300 -9.12 24.31 1.56
N GLY A 301 -9.91 25.08 2.29
CA GLY A 301 -11.18 24.64 2.85
C GLY A 301 -11.10 23.89 4.18
N THR A 302 -9.90 23.46 4.63
CA THR A 302 -9.74 22.79 5.92
C THR A 302 -9.60 23.81 7.08
N PRO A 303 -10.12 23.48 8.29
CA PRO A 303 -9.92 24.35 9.46
C PRO A 303 -8.45 24.61 9.80
N ALA A 304 -7.59 23.61 9.70
CA ALA A 304 -6.16 23.74 10.02
C ALA A 304 -5.42 24.71 9.09
N ALA A 305 -5.89 24.89 7.84
CA ALA A 305 -5.30 25.88 6.95
C ALA A 305 -5.51 27.34 7.41
N ARG A 306 -6.49 27.58 8.29
CA ARG A 306 -6.80 28.90 8.87
C ARG A 306 -6.17 29.15 10.24
N MET A 307 -5.54 28.11 10.81
CA MET A 307 -4.82 28.26 12.10
C MET A 307 -3.48 28.98 11.88
N PRO A 308 -2.88 29.58 12.94
CA PRO A 308 -1.53 30.14 12.86
C PRO A 308 -0.52 29.07 12.40
N GLN A 309 0.07 29.28 11.22
CA GLN A 309 1.02 28.34 10.62
C GLN A 309 2.42 28.48 11.24
N LEU A 310 3.15 27.39 11.33
CA LEU A 310 4.58 27.41 11.59
C LEU A 310 5.34 27.87 10.34
N ARG A 311 6.51 28.46 10.53
CA ARG A 311 7.40 28.81 9.42
C ARG A 311 7.78 27.54 8.65
N PRO A 312 7.85 27.58 7.31
CA PRO A 312 8.16 26.39 6.49
C PRO A 312 9.48 25.69 6.88
N GLU A 313 10.47 26.48 7.33
CA GLU A 313 11.78 25.95 7.77
C GLU A 313 11.62 25.04 8.99
N ILE A 314 10.77 25.43 9.97
CA ILE A 314 10.49 24.63 11.16
C ILE A 314 9.78 23.32 10.77
N VAL A 315 8.78 23.40 9.89
CA VAL A 315 8.06 22.22 9.39
C VAL A 315 9.01 21.24 8.71
N LYS A 316 9.90 21.76 7.85
CA LYS A 316 10.90 20.96 7.13
C LYS A 316 11.92 20.33 8.09
N GLU A 317 12.41 21.11 9.06
CA GLU A 317 13.37 20.66 10.06
C GLU A 317 12.78 19.56 10.94
N ARG A 318 11.57 19.75 11.48
CA ARG A 318 10.88 18.73 12.30
C ARG A 318 10.60 17.45 11.50
N ALA A 319 10.14 17.57 10.26
CA ALA A 319 9.95 16.40 9.40
C ALA A 319 11.26 15.65 9.14
N ALA A 320 12.39 16.36 9.01
CA ALA A 320 13.69 15.73 8.84
C ALA A 320 14.13 14.98 10.12
N ARG A 321 14.00 15.62 11.30
CA ARG A 321 14.31 14.99 12.61
C ARG A 321 13.46 13.74 12.85
N LEU A 322 12.16 13.83 12.60
CA LEU A 322 11.24 12.70 12.79
C LEU A 322 11.56 11.54 11.84
N ARG A 323 11.91 11.82 10.57
CA ARG A 323 12.34 10.79 9.62
C ARG A 323 13.65 10.14 10.04
N ALA A 324 14.62 10.92 10.53
CA ALA A 324 15.89 10.38 11.00
C ALA A 324 15.70 9.43 12.20
N ALA A 325 14.88 9.82 13.19
CA ALA A 325 14.55 8.98 14.33
C ALA A 325 13.82 7.70 13.89
N ALA A 326 12.83 7.82 12.99
CA ALA A 326 12.11 6.67 12.45
C ALA A 326 13.01 5.72 11.66
N ALA A 327 13.95 6.24 10.87
CA ALA A 327 14.93 5.44 10.13
C ALA A 327 15.85 4.67 11.08
N ALA A 328 16.39 5.33 12.10
CA ALA A 328 17.23 4.69 13.12
C ALA A 328 16.50 3.54 13.82
N ARG A 329 15.22 3.75 14.16
CA ARG A 329 14.40 2.72 14.77
C ARG A 329 14.13 1.54 13.84
N LYS A 330 13.78 1.81 12.56
CA LYS A 330 13.62 0.78 11.54
C LYS A 330 14.89 -0.06 11.39
N THR A 331 16.06 0.61 11.26
CA THR A 331 17.35 -0.08 11.16
C THR A 331 17.63 -0.99 12.37
N ALA A 332 17.35 -0.49 13.59
CA ALA A 332 17.51 -1.30 14.81
C ALA A 332 16.58 -2.53 14.80
N TRP A 333 15.32 -2.36 14.41
CA TRP A 333 14.36 -3.46 14.30
C TRP A 333 14.76 -4.47 13.22
N LEU A 334 15.21 -4.05 12.04
CA LEU A 334 15.64 -4.96 10.98
C LEU A 334 16.79 -5.87 11.46
N LYS A 335 17.71 -5.35 12.28
CA LYS A 335 18.80 -6.14 12.87
C LYS A 335 18.31 -7.26 13.79
N THR A 336 17.16 -7.09 14.45
CA THR A 336 16.57 -8.16 15.29
C THR A 336 16.05 -9.35 14.49
N LEU A 337 15.86 -9.19 13.18
CA LEU A 337 15.37 -10.22 12.28
C LEU A 337 16.49 -11.07 11.64
N LEU A 338 17.76 -10.76 11.92
CA LEU A 338 18.90 -11.53 11.42
C LEU A 338 18.83 -13.00 11.88
N GLY A 339 19.10 -13.91 10.97
CA GLY A 339 19.04 -15.37 11.21
C GLY A 339 17.62 -15.94 11.22
N SER A 340 16.56 -15.10 11.18
CA SER A 340 15.18 -15.59 11.14
C SER A 340 14.81 -16.15 9.76
N THR A 341 13.81 -17.03 9.74
CA THR A 341 13.18 -17.51 8.51
C THR A 341 11.92 -16.71 8.25
N GLN A 342 11.77 -16.17 7.03
CA GLN A 342 10.64 -15.35 6.62
C GLN A 342 9.99 -15.92 5.36
N GLN A 343 8.65 -15.93 5.33
CA GLN A 343 7.89 -16.19 4.12
C GLN A 343 7.58 -14.87 3.41
N ILE A 344 8.14 -14.64 2.24
CA ILE A 344 7.93 -13.39 1.50
C ILE A 344 7.03 -13.62 0.28
N VAL A 345 6.21 -12.62 -0.04
CA VAL A 345 5.53 -12.54 -1.34
C VAL A 345 6.47 -11.84 -2.31
N VAL A 346 6.84 -12.54 -3.38
CA VAL A 346 7.76 -12.03 -4.39
C VAL A 346 7.13 -10.90 -5.19
N GLU A 347 7.81 -9.78 -5.31
CA GLU A 347 7.36 -8.57 -6.02
C GLU A 347 8.24 -8.30 -7.25
N LYS A 348 7.77 -7.44 -8.16
CA LYS A 348 8.58 -6.99 -9.30
C LYS A 348 9.82 -6.22 -8.80
N PRO A 349 10.97 -6.44 -9.44
CA PRO A 349 11.22 -7.21 -10.66
C PRO A 349 11.36 -8.73 -10.46
N GLY A 350 11.22 -9.28 -9.24
CA GLY A 350 11.35 -10.70 -8.91
C GLY A 350 12.49 -11.00 -7.94
N ASP A 351 13.25 -9.98 -7.58
CA ASP A 351 14.43 -10.04 -6.70
C ASP A 351 14.16 -9.55 -5.27
N ARG A 352 12.91 -9.29 -4.93
CA ARG A 352 12.50 -8.79 -3.60
C ARG A 352 11.08 -9.19 -3.25
N GLY A 353 10.72 -9.01 -1.99
CA GLY A 353 9.37 -9.23 -1.50
C GLY A 353 9.18 -8.69 -0.10
N HIS A 354 7.97 -8.80 0.44
CA HIS A 354 7.68 -8.41 1.82
C HIS A 354 7.32 -9.62 2.67
N ALA A 355 7.92 -9.64 3.86
CA ALA A 355 7.63 -10.59 4.92
C ALA A 355 6.23 -10.35 5.56
N PRO A 356 5.71 -11.26 6.40
CA PRO A 356 4.46 -11.08 7.11
C PRO A 356 4.42 -9.79 7.95
N ASN A 357 5.51 -9.44 8.63
CA ASN A 357 5.69 -8.22 9.42
C ASN A 357 5.99 -6.96 8.59
N PHE A 358 5.89 -7.06 7.26
CA PHE A 358 6.11 -5.99 6.30
C PHE A 358 7.58 -5.55 6.13
N ALA A 359 8.56 -6.30 6.64
CA ALA A 359 9.96 -6.11 6.29
C ALA A 359 10.18 -6.38 4.80
N GLU A 360 10.84 -5.45 4.10
CA GLU A 360 11.27 -5.67 2.73
C GLU A 360 12.51 -6.58 2.74
N VAL A 361 12.48 -7.64 1.92
CA VAL A 361 13.58 -8.60 1.79
C VAL A 361 14.03 -8.62 0.34
N HIS A 362 15.31 -8.37 0.12
CA HIS A 362 15.95 -8.51 -1.17
C HIS A 362 16.62 -9.89 -1.28
N LEU A 363 16.47 -10.50 -2.42
CA LEU A 363 17.10 -11.75 -2.78
C LEU A 363 18.40 -11.45 -3.54
N PRO A 364 19.45 -12.28 -3.41
CA PRO A 364 20.62 -12.13 -4.26
C PRO A 364 20.17 -12.25 -5.72
N SER A 365 20.68 -11.36 -6.56
CA SER A 365 20.44 -11.44 -8.00
C SER A 365 20.91 -12.80 -8.48
N ILE A 366 19.99 -13.62 -8.99
CA ILE A 366 20.35 -14.80 -9.75
C ILE A 366 20.83 -14.27 -11.12
N HIS A 367 22.05 -13.73 -11.15
CA HIS A 367 22.74 -13.63 -12.42
C HIS A 367 23.06 -15.06 -12.82
N PRO A 368 22.64 -15.56 -13.97
CA PRO A 368 23.29 -16.70 -14.56
C PRO A 368 24.74 -16.23 -14.76
N GLU A 369 25.66 -16.66 -13.88
CA GLU A 369 27.07 -16.57 -14.19
C GLU A 369 27.21 -17.11 -15.61
N LEU A 370 27.85 -16.33 -16.45
CA LEU A 370 28.37 -16.80 -17.73
C LEU A 370 29.27 -17.99 -17.41
N VAL A 371 28.68 -19.19 -17.38
CA VAL A 371 29.46 -20.41 -17.46
C VAL A 371 30.09 -20.33 -18.83
N GLU A 372 31.36 -19.94 -18.88
CA GLU A 372 32.15 -20.08 -20.10
C GLU A 372 31.95 -21.51 -20.57
N PRO A 373 31.52 -21.74 -21.82
CA PRO A 373 31.36 -23.08 -22.30
C PRO A 373 32.75 -23.76 -22.22
N PRO A 374 32.85 -24.98 -21.69
CA PRO A 374 34.11 -25.69 -21.66
C PRO A 374 34.64 -25.77 -23.08
N SER A 375 35.87 -25.35 -23.29
CA SER A 375 36.58 -25.41 -24.56
C SER A 375 36.56 -26.87 -25.07
N PHE A 376 35.77 -27.11 -26.13
CA PHE A 376 35.75 -28.39 -26.82
C PHE A 376 37.07 -28.60 -27.58
N SER A 377 37.92 -29.44 -27.05
CA SER A 377 38.91 -30.17 -27.83
C SER A 377 38.22 -31.42 -28.41
N SER A 378 38.32 -31.51 -29.73
CA SER A 378 37.65 -32.48 -30.60
C SER A 378 38.17 -33.95 -30.46
N PRO A 379 37.64 -34.93 -31.20
CA PRO A 379 36.98 -36.11 -30.65
C PRO A 379 37.75 -37.40 -30.93
N SER A 380 37.51 -38.45 -30.17
CA SER A 380 37.66 -39.85 -30.67
C SER A 380 36.74 -40.84 -29.94
N GLU A 381 35.85 -41.38 -30.71
CA GLU A 381 35.39 -42.79 -30.81
C GLU A 381 34.85 -43.59 -29.61
N ARG A 382 33.52 -43.90 -29.73
CA ARG A 382 32.87 -45.19 -29.67
C ARG A 382 32.45 -45.87 -28.35
N LYS A 383 31.18 -46.22 -28.48
CA LYS A 383 30.46 -47.45 -28.04
C LYS A 383 29.74 -47.40 -26.67
N GLY A 384 28.45 -47.52 -26.88
CA GLY A 384 27.31 -47.79 -26.08
C GLY A 384 27.41 -48.78 -24.92
N ILE A 385 26.52 -48.54 -23.97
CA ILE A 385 25.70 -49.54 -23.27
C ILE A 385 24.56 -48.79 -22.63
N ALA A 386 23.33 -49.28 -22.85
CA ALA A 386 22.12 -48.81 -22.19
C ALA A 386 22.10 -49.26 -20.73
N SER A 387 21.64 -48.40 -19.82
CA SER A 387 20.98 -48.83 -18.58
C SER A 387 20.16 -47.71 -17.95
N THR A 388 18.94 -48.01 -17.76
CA THR A 388 17.82 -47.50 -17.00
C THR A 388 18.18 -46.88 -15.65
N GLY A 389 17.56 -45.71 -15.37
CA GLY A 389 17.59 -45.13 -14.01
C GLY A 389 17.30 -43.61 -14.01
N SER A 390 16.11 -43.21 -14.44
CA SER A 390 15.69 -41.82 -14.35
C SER A 390 15.26 -41.50 -12.92
N ALA A 391 16.18 -41.04 -12.11
CA ALA A 391 15.85 -40.21 -10.96
C ALA A 391 15.73 -38.78 -11.45
N ARG A 392 14.51 -38.25 -11.52
CA ARG A 392 14.29 -36.83 -11.76
C ARG A 392 14.83 -36.07 -10.56
N MET A 393 16.03 -35.52 -10.70
CA MET A 393 16.46 -34.37 -9.89
C MET A 393 15.58 -33.18 -10.24
N GLY A 394 14.93 -32.62 -9.22
CA GLY A 394 14.08 -31.44 -9.38
C GLY A 394 14.88 -30.28 -9.99
N ASP A 395 14.30 -29.71 -11.02
CA ASP A 395 14.81 -28.54 -11.71
C ASP A 395 14.71 -27.32 -10.77
N THR A 396 15.82 -26.90 -10.14
CA THR A 396 15.89 -25.82 -9.13
C THR A 396 16.32 -24.48 -9.73
N SER A 397 16.17 -24.25 -11.04
CA SER A 397 16.72 -23.05 -11.71
C SER A 397 15.70 -22.02 -12.21
N SER A 398 14.42 -22.10 -11.88
CA SER A 398 13.48 -21.06 -12.27
C SER A 398 13.44 -19.92 -11.25
N ALA A 399 13.68 -18.67 -11.70
CA ALA A 399 13.54 -17.49 -10.88
C ALA A 399 12.16 -17.42 -10.22
N PRO A 400 12.05 -16.94 -8.95
CA PRO A 400 10.77 -16.87 -8.26
C PRO A 400 9.74 -16.06 -9.04
N THR A 401 8.53 -16.58 -9.17
CA THR A 401 7.44 -15.90 -9.90
C THR A 401 6.83 -14.79 -9.05
N VAL A 402 6.59 -13.62 -9.64
CA VAL A 402 5.89 -12.51 -8.96
C VAL A 402 4.52 -12.98 -8.44
N GLY A 403 4.25 -12.73 -7.15
CA GLY A 403 3.05 -13.18 -6.44
C GLY A 403 3.20 -14.54 -5.76
N SER A 404 4.27 -15.32 -6.01
CA SER A 404 4.54 -16.54 -5.24
C SER A 404 4.99 -16.23 -3.81
N VAL A 405 4.73 -17.16 -2.91
CA VAL A 405 5.24 -17.11 -1.53
C VAL A 405 6.44 -18.05 -1.46
N ILE A 406 7.58 -17.52 -1.05
CA ILE A 406 8.81 -18.29 -0.89
C ILE A 406 9.34 -18.14 0.53
N THR A 407 10.04 -19.16 1.00
CA THR A 407 10.72 -19.15 2.30
C THR A 407 12.15 -18.64 2.12
N THR A 408 12.57 -17.71 2.96
CA THR A 408 13.90 -17.09 2.92
C THR A 408 14.53 -17.09 4.30
N THR A 409 15.83 -17.36 4.37
CA THR A 409 16.64 -17.14 5.59
C THR A 409 17.30 -15.77 5.50
N ILE A 410 17.12 -14.94 6.54
CA ILE A 410 17.67 -13.57 6.58
C ILE A 410 19.16 -13.63 6.94
N THR A 411 20.00 -13.18 6.02
CA THR A 411 21.47 -13.26 6.13
C THR A 411 22.13 -11.95 6.48
N ALA A 412 21.51 -10.82 6.11
CA ALA A 412 22.01 -9.49 6.43
C ALA A 412 20.88 -8.47 6.56
N ALA A 413 21.15 -7.36 7.24
CA ALA A 413 20.25 -6.20 7.35
C ALA A 413 21.02 -4.96 6.93
N THR A 414 20.40 -4.15 6.08
CA THR A 414 20.85 -2.80 5.72
C THR A 414 20.11 -1.77 6.57
N ASP A 415 20.20 -0.49 6.23
CA ASP A 415 19.48 0.57 6.94
C ASP A 415 17.98 0.56 6.67
N ASP A 416 17.52 -0.02 5.55
CA ASP A 416 16.13 0.06 5.11
C ASP A 416 15.51 -1.26 4.64
N HIS A 417 16.29 -2.33 4.43
CA HIS A 417 15.80 -3.63 4.01
C HIS A 417 16.67 -4.79 4.54
N LEU A 418 16.17 -5.99 4.40
CA LEU A 418 16.86 -7.24 4.70
C LEU A 418 17.42 -7.87 3.43
N MET A 419 18.50 -8.63 3.57
CA MET A 419 18.98 -9.56 2.55
C MET A 419 18.65 -10.99 2.99
N GLY A 420 18.14 -11.80 2.08
CA GLY A 420 17.78 -13.18 2.39
C GLY A 420 18.12 -14.14 1.26
N THR A 421 18.43 -15.39 1.61
CA THR A 421 18.61 -16.48 0.65
C THR A 421 17.39 -17.38 0.65
N ILE A 422 17.01 -17.92 -0.50
CA ILE A 422 15.91 -18.88 -0.61
C ILE A 422 16.32 -20.14 0.17
N ALA A 423 15.45 -20.59 1.08
CA ALA A 423 15.69 -21.75 1.95
C ALA A 423 15.37 -23.07 1.22
#